data_b457c4c51ea431bf4c892b6dbf4906f1
#
_entry.id   b457c4c51ea431bf4c892b6dbf4906f1
#
_cell.length_a   1.000
_cell.length_b   1.000
_cell.length_c   1.000
_cell.angle_alpha   90.00
_cell.angle_beta   90.00
_cell.angle_gamma   90.00
#
_symmetry.space_group_name_H-M   'P 1'
#
loop_
_entity.id
_entity.type
_entity.pdbx_description
1 polymer ?
#
loop_
_entity_poly.entity_id
_entity_poly.type
_entity_poly.pdbx_seq_one_letter_code
_entity_poly.pdbx_strand_id
1 'polypeptide(L)'
;MKILLTGATGYIGFQLLHTLVSAGNRVVCCVRDIDRFSPPESIKDSIETIQLDFLDSDTLSRIPEDIDAAYYLMHSMSGSANYQNLELICAENFRKIISATAAEHVIYLGGILNENNLSAHLASRKAVESELAKGTY
;
A
#
# COMPACT_ATOMS: atom_id res chain seq x y z
N MET A 1 -0.36 2.40 -17.40
CA MET A 1 -1.02 1.58 -16.37
C MET A 1 -1.66 2.49 -15.34
N LYS A 2 -2.70 2.01 -14.64
CA LYS A 2 -3.28 2.65 -13.45
C LYS A 2 -2.77 1.91 -12.21
N ILE A 3 -1.98 2.58 -11.40
CA ILE A 3 -1.24 1.97 -10.30
C ILE A 3 -1.76 2.47 -8.95
N LEU A 4 -2.15 1.57 -8.06
CA LEU A 4 -2.46 1.92 -6.69
C LEU A 4 -1.17 2.05 -5.86
N LEU A 5 -1.01 3.15 -5.14
CA LEU A 5 0.13 3.38 -4.26
C LEU A 5 -0.35 3.63 -2.83
N THR A 6 -0.05 2.70 -1.94
CA THR A 6 -0.18 2.93 -0.49
C THR A 6 1.10 3.52 0.07
N GLY A 7 1.02 4.24 1.18
CA GLY A 7 2.20 4.85 1.81
C GLY A 7 2.82 6.01 1.01
N ALA A 8 2.05 6.67 0.14
CA ALA A 8 2.49 7.81 -0.69
C ALA A 8 3.01 9.00 0.13
N THR A 9 2.61 9.13 1.39
CA THR A 9 3.08 10.18 2.32
C THR A 9 4.44 9.86 2.96
N GLY A 10 4.92 8.62 2.84
CA GLY A 10 6.24 8.20 3.34
C GLY A 10 7.35 8.55 2.36
N TYR A 11 8.61 8.55 2.85
CA TYR A 11 9.78 8.89 2.02
C TYR A 11 9.88 8.04 0.75
N ILE A 12 9.79 6.71 0.88
CA ILE A 12 9.91 5.79 -0.27
C ILE A 12 8.73 5.96 -1.22
N GLY A 13 7.50 6.01 -0.69
CA GLY A 13 6.29 6.18 -1.51
C GLY A 13 6.30 7.49 -2.28
N PHE A 14 6.77 8.57 -1.67
CA PHE A 14 6.89 9.86 -2.33
C PHE A 14 7.92 9.85 -3.48
N GLN A 15 9.08 9.21 -3.29
CA GLN A 15 10.07 9.06 -4.36
C GLN A 15 9.57 8.15 -5.49
N LEU A 16 8.92 7.05 -5.12
CA LEU A 16 8.35 6.11 -6.08
C LEU A 16 7.25 6.76 -6.93
N LEU A 17 6.43 7.63 -6.33
CA LEU A 17 5.38 8.37 -7.02
C LEU A 17 5.93 9.13 -8.24
N HIS A 18 7.03 9.87 -8.06
CA HIS A 18 7.71 10.57 -9.16
C HIS A 18 8.16 9.61 -10.27
N THR A 19 8.75 8.49 -9.89
CA THR A 19 9.25 7.49 -10.83
C THR A 19 8.10 6.88 -11.64
N LEU A 20 7.00 6.52 -10.99
CA LEU A 20 5.82 5.93 -11.64
C LEU A 20 5.17 6.90 -12.63
N VAL A 21 4.98 8.15 -12.24
CA VAL A 21 4.40 9.17 -13.15
C VAL A 21 5.34 9.48 -14.31
N SER A 22 6.66 9.59 -14.07
CA SER A 22 7.64 9.82 -15.13
C SER A 22 7.71 8.68 -16.14
N ALA A 23 7.34 7.46 -15.73
CA ALA A 23 7.20 6.30 -16.62
C ALA A 23 5.85 6.27 -17.38
N GLY A 24 5.04 7.33 -17.28
CA GLY A 24 3.78 7.47 -18.01
C GLY A 24 2.57 6.77 -17.39
N ASN A 25 2.66 6.44 -16.09
CA ASN A 25 1.54 5.81 -15.38
C ASN A 25 0.62 6.85 -14.74
N ARG A 26 -0.65 6.48 -14.55
CA ARG A 26 -1.58 7.16 -13.66
C ARG A 26 -1.49 6.51 -12.28
N VAL A 27 -1.44 7.31 -11.22
CA VAL A 27 -1.25 6.78 -9.86
C VAL A 27 -2.42 7.16 -8.97
N VAL A 28 -3.02 6.17 -8.35
CA VAL A 28 -4.04 6.33 -7.30
C VAL A 28 -3.35 6.25 -5.95
N CYS A 29 -3.19 7.38 -5.27
CA CYS A 29 -2.57 7.48 -3.96
C CYS A 29 -3.60 7.26 -2.85
N CYS A 30 -3.43 6.20 -2.07
CA CYS A 30 -4.22 5.96 -0.87
C CYS A 30 -3.62 6.68 0.32
N VAL A 31 -4.36 7.59 0.91
CA VAL A 31 -3.92 8.36 2.09
C VAL A 31 -4.99 8.33 3.18
N ARG A 32 -4.58 8.30 4.45
CA ARG A 32 -5.53 8.35 5.58
C ARG A 32 -6.07 9.75 5.82
N ASP A 33 -5.27 10.76 5.52
CA ASP A 33 -5.60 12.16 5.73
C ASP A 33 -5.22 12.94 4.46
N ILE A 34 -6.25 13.38 3.72
CA ILE A 34 -6.06 14.04 2.43
C ILE A 34 -5.46 15.44 2.59
N ASP A 35 -5.72 16.10 3.72
CA ASP A 35 -5.21 17.46 3.98
C ASP A 35 -3.70 17.45 4.26
N ARG A 36 -3.15 16.30 4.62
CA ARG A 36 -1.70 16.11 4.87
C ARG A 36 -0.92 15.60 3.66
N PHE A 37 -1.57 15.46 2.52
CA PHE A 37 -0.94 14.99 1.28
C PHE A 37 -1.05 16.04 0.19
N SER A 38 0.08 16.60 -0.19
CA SER A 38 0.20 17.52 -1.32
C SER A 38 1.14 16.94 -2.37
N PRO A 39 0.60 16.34 -3.44
CA PRO A 39 1.44 15.88 -4.54
C PRO A 39 2.12 17.07 -5.22
N PRO A 40 3.34 16.92 -5.77
CA PRO A 40 3.99 17.98 -6.51
C PRO A 40 3.16 18.44 -7.69
N GLU A 41 3.07 19.76 -7.90
CA GLU A 41 2.24 20.38 -8.95
C GLU A 41 2.60 19.84 -10.35
N SER A 42 3.89 19.54 -10.58
CA SER A 42 4.39 19.03 -11.87
C SER A 42 3.86 17.67 -12.29
N ILE A 43 3.29 16.89 -11.37
CA ILE A 43 2.77 15.53 -11.64
C ILE A 43 1.30 15.36 -11.22
N LYS A 44 0.67 16.41 -10.74
CA LYS A 44 -0.68 16.40 -10.16
C LYS A 44 -1.74 15.83 -11.09
N ASP A 45 -1.67 16.17 -12.39
CA ASP A 45 -2.66 15.71 -13.38
C ASP A 45 -2.63 14.20 -13.63
N SER A 46 -1.56 13.52 -13.22
CA SER A 46 -1.40 12.05 -13.32
C SER A 46 -1.71 11.33 -12.02
N ILE A 47 -2.15 12.06 -10.99
CA ILE A 47 -2.41 11.53 -9.65
C ILE A 47 -3.89 11.69 -9.30
N GLU A 48 -4.47 10.60 -8.86
CA GLU A 48 -5.75 10.57 -8.15
C GLU A 48 -5.48 10.32 -6.67
N THR A 49 -6.05 11.12 -5.78
CA THR A 49 -5.89 10.92 -4.33
C THR A 49 -7.21 10.45 -3.74
N ILE A 50 -7.18 9.32 -3.05
CA ILE A 50 -8.33 8.78 -2.34
C ILE A 50 -8.04 8.70 -0.84
N GLN A 51 -8.99 9.17 -0.04
CA GLN A 51 -8.92 9.02 1.41
C GLN A 51 -9.40 7.63 1.80
N LEU A 52 -8.51 6.85 2.42
CA LEU A 52 -8.76 5.45 2.71
C LEU A 52 -7.96 5.00 3.95
N ASP A 53 -8.62 4.26 4.84
CA ASP A 53 -7.99 3.54 5.94
C ASP A 53 -8.26 2.05 5.79
N PHE A 54 -7.20 1.24 5.66
CA PHE A 54 -7.34 -0.21 5.54
C PHE A 54 -7.83 -0.90 6.82
N LEU A 55 -7.95 -0.19 7.94
CA LEU A 55 -8.64 -0.66 9.15
C LEU A 55 -10.15 -0.37 9.12
N ASP A 56 -10.61 0.51 8.22
CA ASP A 56 -12.01 0.88 8.08
C ASP A 56 -12.58 0.32 6.77
N SER A 57 -13.35 -0.78 6.89
CA SER A 57 -13.94 -1.49 5.76
C SER A 57 -14.84 -0.61 4.88
N ASP A 58 -15.47 0.42 5.46
CA ASP A 58 -16.40 1.29 4.73
C ASP A 58 -15.68 2.18 3.71
N THR A 59 -14.38 2.40 3.92
CA THR A 59 -13.55 3.20 3.00
C THR A 59 -13.00 2.41 1.82
N LEU A 60 -12.95 1.08 1.90
CA LEU A 60 -12.29 0.22 0.92
C LEU A 60 -12.96 0.25 -0.46
N SER A 61 -14.27 0.47 -0.50
CA SER A 61 -15.04 0.59 -1.76
C SER A 61 -14.63 1.78 -2.64
N ARG A 62 -13.79 2.67 -2.13
CA ARG A 62 -13.26 3.82 -2.88
C ARG A 62 -12.14 3.44 -3.84
N ILE A 63 -11.58 2.24 -3.72
CA ILE A 63 -10.54 1.76 -4.64
C ILE A 63 -11.18 1.44 -5.99
N PRO A 64 -10.68 2.03 -7.10
CA PRO A 64 -11.17 1.73 -8.45
C PRO A 64 -10.94 0.27 -8.84
N GLU A 65 -11.88 -0.32 -9.57
CA GLU A 65 -11.77 -1.71 -10.05
C GLU A 65 -10.75 -1.88 -11.18
N ASP A 66 -10.42 -0.79 -11.90
CA ASP A 66 -9.52 -0.75 -13.06
C ASP A 66 -8.04 -0.52 -12.69
N ILE A 67 -7.63 -0.98 -11.51
CA ILE A 67 -6.22 -0.97 -11.08
C ILE A 67 -5.47 -2.10 -11.79
N ASP A 68 -4.36 -1.78 -12.46
CA ASP A 68 -3.50 -2.75 -13.16
C ASP A 68 -2.41 -3.36 -12.26
N ALA A 69 -1.91 -2.58 -11.30
CA ALA A 69 -0.90 -3.03 -10.33
C ALA A 69 -0.99 -2.24 -9.03
N ALA A 70 -0.47 -2.78 -7.94
CA ALA A 70 -0.51 -2.10 -6.66
C ALA A 70 0.81 -2.20 -5.89
N TYR A 71 1.21 -1.11 -5.21
CA TYR A 71 2.33 -1.06 -4.29
C TYR A 71 1.83 -1.02 -2.84
N TYR A 72 2.23 -2.02 -2.07
CA TYR A 72 1.97 -2.07 -0.64
C TYR A 72 3.20 -1.60 0.14
N LEU A 73 3.22 -0.31 0.53
CA LEU A 73 4.32 0.32 1.27
C LEU A 73 3.93 0.74 2.69
N MET A 74 2.80 0.23 3.18
CA MET A 74 2.37 0.56 4.53
C MET A 74 3.19 -0.19 5.56
N HIS A 75 3.58 0.54 6.59
CA HIS A 75 4.10 -0.02 7.83
C HIS A 75 3.35 0.62 8.97
N SER A 76 2.83 -0.18 9.87
CA SER A 76 2.22 0.37 11.06
C SER A 76 3.31 0.96 11.94
N MET A 77 3.00 2.13 12.46
CA MET A 77 3.91 2.85 13.31
C MET A 77 4.00 2.14 14.66
N SER A 78 5.20 1.79 15.03
CA SER A 78 5.59 1.36 16.38
C SER A 78 5.04 2.31 17.44
N GLY A 79 4.09 1.87 18.22
CA GLY A 79 3.50 2.69 19.30
C GLY A 79 2.33 2.02 20.03
N SER A 80 1.68 1.05 19.43
CA SER A 80 0.67 0.24 20.12
C SER A 80 1.21 -1.17 20.39
N ALA A 81 0.88 -1.72 21.55
CA ALA A 81 1.21 -3.11 21.91
C ALA A 81 0.63 -4.14 20.92
N ASN A 82 -0.27 -3.72 20.00
CA ASN A 82 -1.00 -4.57 19.06
C ASN A 82 -0.68 -4.27 17.59
N TYR A 83 0.44 -3.60 17.29
CA TYR A 83 0.75 -3.18 15.91
C TYR A 83 0.84 -4.34 14.92
N GLN A 84 1.34 -5.50 15.32
CA GLN A 84 1.46 -6.68 14.45
C GLN A 84 0.10 -7.17 13.94
N ASN A 85 -0.91 -7.19 14.83
CA ASN A 85 -2.26 -7.56 14.45
C ASN A 85 -2.90 -6.52 13.52
N LEU A 86 -2.67 -5.24 13.77
CA LEU A 86 -3.17 -4.16 12.91
C LEU A 86 -2.52 -4.19 11.51
N GLU A 87 -1.21 -4.47 11.42
CA GLU A 87 -0.53 -4.67 10.14
C GLU A 87 -1.13 -5.84 9.35
N LEU A 88 -1.41 -6.94 10.02
CA LEU A 88 -2.00 -8.12 9.39
C LEU A 88 -3.42 -7.85 8.89
N ILE A 89 -4.26 -7.16 9.67
CA ILE A 89 -5.62 -6.74 9.26
C ILE A 89 -5.56 -5.82 8.04
N CYS A 90 -4.65 -4.85 8.02
CA CYS A 90 -4.46 -3.98 6.85
C CYS A 90 -4.07 -4.78 5.61
N ALA A 91 -3.15 -5.74 5.74
CA ALA A 91 -2.71 -6.59 4.63
C ALA A 91 -3.84 -7.49 4.13
N GLU A 92 -4.64 -8.06 5.02
CA GLU A 92 -5.80 -8.88 4.68
C GLU A 92 -6.85 -8.08 3.90
N ASN A 93 -7.19 -6.88 4.39
CA ASN A 93 -8.14 -6.00 3.73
C ASN A 93 -7.64 -5.51 2.38
N PHE A 94 -6.35 -5.12 2.29
CA PHE A 94 -5.71 -4.79 1.03
C PHE A 94 -5.79 -5.95 0.04
N ARG A 95 -5.37 -7.15 0.44
CA ARG A 95 -5.41 -8.34 -0.40
C ARG A 95 -6.82 -8.61 -0.94
N LYS A 96 -7.82 -8.60 -0.07
CA LYS A 96 -9.23 -8.85 -0.45
C LYS A 96 -9.70 -7.87 -1.52
N ILE A 97 -9.45 -6.57 -1.33
CA ILE A 97 -9.95 -5.58 -2.27
C ILE A 97 -9.16 -5.58 -3.57
N ILE A 98 -7.83 -5.72 -3.54
CA ILE A 98 -7.01 -5.75 -4.75
C ILE A 98 -7.28 -7.01 -5.58
N SER A 99 -7.51 -8.16 -4.94
CA SER A 99 -7.92 -9.38 -5.66
C SER A 99 -9.28 -9.27 -6.36
N ALA A 100 -10.06 -8.24 -6.06
CA ALA A 100 -11.32 -7.94 -6.73
C ALA A 100 -11.18 -6.88 -7.85
N THR A 101 -9.99 -6.34 -8.07
CA THR A 101 -9.67 -5.41 -9.17
C THR A 101 -9.08 -6.14 -10.36
N ALA A 102 -8.70 -5.40 -11.41
CA ALA A 102 -7.98 -5.92 -12.57
C ALA A 102 -6.47 -6.09 -12.33
N ALA A 103 -5.98 -5.90 -11.12
CA ALA A 103 -4.55 -5.93 -10.80
C ALA A 103 -3.96 -7.33 -11.05
N GLU A 104 -2.87 -7.36 -11.82
CA GLU A 104 -2.09 -8.58 -12.11
C GLU A 104 -0.81 -8.66 -11.25
N HIS A 105 -0.43 -7.57 -10.57
CA HIS A 105 0.80 -7.53 -9.78
C HIS A 105 0.62 -6.72 -8.50
N VAL A 106 1.12 -7.28 -7.40
CA VAL A 106 1.30 -6.55 -6.14
C VAL A 106 2.78 -6.53 -5.77
N ILE A 107 3.31 -5.36 -5.53
CA ILE A 107 4.69 -5.14 -5.11
C ILE A 107 4.71 -4.76 -3.63
N TYR A 108 5.36 -5.56 -2.82
CA TYR A 108 5.53 -5.34 -1.39
C TYR A 108 6.99 -5.04 -1.06
N LEU A 109 7.24 -3.96 -0.33
CA LEU A 109 8.55 -3.68 0.22
C LEU A 109 8.71 -4.35 1.58
N GLY A 110 9.13 -5.60 1.57
CA GLY A 110 9.39 -6.41 2.76
C GLY A 110 10.71 -6.08 3.45
N GLY A 111 11.12 -6.96 4.35
CA GLY A 111 12.45 -6.96 4.98
C GLY A 111 13.28 -8.13 4.51
N ILE A 112 14.61 -8.02 4.59
CA ILE A 112 15.51 -9.17 4.37
C ILE A 112 15.37 -10.08 5.59
N LEU A 113 14.92 -11.31 5.36
CA LEU A 113 14.65 -12.30 6.39
C LEU A 113 15.83 -13.28 6.49
N ASN A 114 16.50 -13.31 7.64
CA ASN A 114 17.43 -14.39 8.00
C ASN A 114 16.67 -15.39 8.89
N GLU A 115 16.71 -16.67 8.54
CA GLU A 115 15.82 -17.71 9.08
C GLU A 115 15.92 -17.96 10.60
N ASN A 116 16.95 -17.50 11.30
CA ASN A 116 17.31 -17.96 12.64
C ASN A 116 17.21 -16.91 13.74
N ASN A 117 16.28 -16.04 13.80
CA ASN A 117 15.90 -15.15 14.92
C ASN A 117 15.31 -13.84 14.36
N LEU A 118 14.05 -13.91 14.00
CA LEU A 118 13.35 -12.72 13.54
C LEU A 118 13.04 -11.80 14.73
N SER A 119 13.42 -10.53 14.62
CA SER A 119 12.88 -9.50 15.50
C SER A 119 11.36 -9.41 15.34
N ALA A 120 10.65 -8.87 16.33
CA ALA A 120 9.20 -8.69 16.27
C ALA A 120 8.75 -7.95 14.99
N HIS A 121 9.53 -6.96 14.54
CA HIS A 121 9.28 -6.24 13.29
C HIS A 121 9.44 -7.11 12.04
N LEU A 122 10.48 -7.92 11.97
CA LEU A 122 10.70 -8.83 10.84
C LEU A 122 9.65 -9.95 10.81
N ALA A 123 9.23 -10.45 11.99
CA ALA A 123 8.14 -11.41 12.09
C ALA A 123 6.81 -10.84 11.56
N SER A 124 6.49 -9.57 11.91
CA SER A 124 5.32 -8.87 11.37
C SER A 124 5.40 -8.73 9.84
N ARG A 125 6.55 -8.33 9.30
CA ARG A 125 6.75 -8.20 7.85
C ARG A 125 6.60 -9.52 7.11
N LYS A 126 7.10 -10.62 7.69
CA LYS A 126 6.90 -11.96 7.14
C LYS A 126 5.42 -12.37 7.14
N ALA A 127 4.68 -12.04 8.20
CA ALA A 127 3.25 -12.31 8.27
C ALA A 127 2.48 -11.52 7.20
N VAL A 128 2.81 -10.24 6.99
CA VAL A 128 2.24 -9.41 5.92
C VAL A 128 2.57 -9.98 4.55
N GLU A 129 3.82 -10.36 4.27
CA GLU A 129 4.23 -10.99 3.01
C GLU A 129 3.43 -12.26 2.74
N SER A 130 3.32 -13.14 3.76
CA SER A 130 2.56 -14.39 3.65
C SER A 130 1.06 -14.14 3.43
N GLU A 131 0.52 -13.05 3.98
CA GLU A 131 -0.89 -12.68 3.74
C GLU A 131 -1.10 -12.16 2.32
N LEU A 132 -0.25 -11.26 1.86
CA LEU A 132 -0.32 -10.72 0.50
C LEU A 132 -0.15 -11.83 -0.56
N ALA A 133 0.73 -12.79 -0.33
CA ALA A 133 0.97 -13.92 -1.25
C ALA A 133 -0.24 -14.84 -1.48
N LYS A 134 -1.32 -14.71 -0.68
CA LYS A 134 -2.58 -15.45 -0.89
C LYS A 134 -3.49 -14.79 -1.93
N GLY A 135 -3.14 -13.61 -2.44
CA GLY A 135 -3.94 -12.89 -3.43
C GLY A 135 -3.94 -13.57 -4.80
N THR A 136 -4.90 -13.20 -5.64
CA THR A 136 -5.09 -13.71 -7.01
C THR A 136 -4.72 -12.67 -8.06
N TYR A 137 -3.62 -11.98 -7.89
CA TYR A 137 -3.10 -10.94 -8.76
C TYR A 137 -1.72 -11.29 -9.30
#